data_e4ed4f46e883bed118e75587c328f5e2
#
_entry.id   e4ed4f46e883bed118e75587c328f5e2
#
_cell.length_a   1.000
_cell.length_b   1.000
_cell.length_c   1.000
_cell.angle_alpha   90.00
_cell.angle_beta   90.00
_cell.angle_gamma   90.00
#
_symmetry.space_group_name_H-M   'P 1'
#
loop_
_entity.id
_entity.type
_entity.pdbx_description
1 polymer ?
#
loop_
_entity_poly.entity_id
_entity_poly.type
_entity_poly.pdbx_seq_one_letter_code
_entity_poly.pdbx_strand_id
1 'polypeptide(L)'
;MVEWSVYIIIKEMKIYDNFLPDEIFQKLFSYMKHHEFKWNMSKILDDTEDNYLTNRQLSHVFYERHFLSYQTLELLFPFFQKIQPVALIKIKANLNMPTENIIEHGFHNDIEDGVHLDFIKTAVFYLNTNNGYTKFEHDGTIVNSVQNRLVVFDNRMKHTGTTCTDQPFRMVINFNYVHDPKCHKG
;
A
#
# COMPACT_ATOMS: atom_id res chain seq x y z
N MET A 1 -41.80 -10.91 -8.48
CA MET A 1 -40.66 -10.25 -9.17
C MET A 1 -39.72 -9.73 -8.10
N VAL A 2 -38.52 -10.25 -8.03
CA VAL A 2 -37.51 -9.77 -7.09
C VAL A 2 -36.80 -8.63 -7.79
N GLU A 3 -37.00 -7.39 -7.34
CA GLU A 3 -36.22 -6.25 -7.83
C GLU A 3 -34.77 -6.40 -7.37
N TRP A 4 -33.87 -6.65 -8.30
CA TRP A 4 -32.44 -6.59 -8.08
C TRP A 4 -32.00 -5.13 -8.05
N SER A 5 -31.81 -4.59 -6.84
CA SER A 5 -31.16 -3.29 -6.69
C SER A 5 -29.73 -3.39 -7.16
N VAL A 6 -29.42 -2.76 -8.30
CA VAL A 6 -28.06 -2.60 -8.78
C VAL A 6 -27.38 -1.59 -7.84
N TYR A 7 -26.62 -2.07 -6.88
CA TYR A 7 -25.73 -1.21 -6.09
C TYR A 7 -24.59 -0.73 -7.01
N ILE A 8 -24.67 0.50 -7.46
CA ILE A 8 -23.53 1.18 -8.08
C ILE A 8 -22.51 1.38 -6.94
N ILE A 9 -21.51 0.50 -6.91
CA ILE A 9 -20.39 0.63 -5.96
C ILE A 9 -19.54 1.77 -6.48
N ILE A 10 -19.67 2.95 -5.84
CA ILE A 10 -18.78 4.07 -6.08
C ILE A 10 -17.41 3.64 -5.56
N LYS A 11 -16.44 3.47 -6.47
CA LYS A 11 -15.04 3.20 -6.11
C LYS A 11 -14.48 4.46 -5.44
N GLU A 12 -14.48 4.47 -4.12
CA GLU A 12 -14.05 5.62 -3.34
C GLU A 12 -12.53 5.53 -3.11
N MET A 13 -11.81 6.60 -3.46
CA MET A 13 -10.41 6.82 -3.12
C MET A 13 -10.29 8.04 -2.21
N LYS A 14 -9.51 7.92 -1.12
CA LYS A 14 -9.23 9.02 -0.19
C LYS A 14 -7.73 9.22 -0.04
N ILE A 15 -7.29 10.47 -0.06
CA ILE A 15 -5.89 10.85 0.12
C ILE A 15 -5.78 11.69 1.39
N TYR A 16 -4.82 11.35 2.22
CA TYR A 16 -4.51 12.05 3.47
C TYR A 16 -3.05 12.46 3.47
N ASP A 17 -2.78 13.77 3.47
CA ASP A 17 -1.44 14.31 3.66
C ASP A 17 -1.14 14.49 5.15
N ASN A 18 0.15 14.43 5.52
CA ASN A 18 0.59 14.51 6.93
C ASN A 18 -0.19 13.54 7.83
N PHE A 19 -0.33 12.30 7.37
CA PHE A 19 -1.20 11.30 7.98
C PHE A 19 -0.81 10.98 9.43
N LEU A 20 0.48 10.80 9.70
CA LEU A 20 1.01 10.61 11.05
C LEU A 20 1.51 11.93 11.62
N PRO A 21 1.46 12.14 12.95
CA PRO A 21 2.26 13.17 13.61
C PRO A 21 3.75 13.02 13.23
N ASP A 22 4.46 14.14 13.04
CA ASP A 22 5.83 14.13 12.50
C ASP A 22 6.77 13.26 13.35
N GLU A 23 6.72 13.36 14.67
CA GLU A 23 7.54 12.54 15.57
C GLU A 23 7.35 11.03 15.33
N ILE A 24 6.11 10.58 15.17
CA ILE A 24 5.78 9.18 14.92
C ILE A 24 6.26 8.77 13.53
N PHE A 25 6.05 9.63 12.54
CA PHE A 25 6.55 9.40 11.19
C PHE A 25 8.08 9.25 11.18
N GLN A 26 8.82 10.15 11.82
CA GLN A 26 10.28 10.09 11.86
C GLN A 26 10.79 8.84 12.59
N LYS A 27 10.12 8.40 13.67
CA LYS A 27 10.44 7.16 14.37
C LYS A 27 10.31 5.95 13.44
N LEU A 28 9.20 5.85 12.72
CA LEU A 28 8.94 4.76 11.74
C LEU A 28 9.96 4.80 10.60
N PHE A 29 10.17 5.95 10.00
CA PHE A 29 11.08 6.11 8.86
C PHE A 29 12.53 5.79 9.23
N SER A 30 12.99 6.28 10.40
CA SER A 30 14.33 5.98 10.91
C SER A 30 14.52 4.50 11.22
N TYR A 31 13.51 3.85 11.81
CA TYR A 31 13.53 2.41 12.07
C TYR A 31 13.70 1.60 10.78
N MET A 32 12.93 1.93 9.73
CA MET A 32 12.98 1.21 8.46
C MET A 32 14.26 1.47 7.66
N LYS A 33 14.97 2.58 7.93
CA LYS A 33 16.27 2.91 7.35
C LYS A 33 17.46 2.37 8.16
N HIS A 34 17.21 1.85 9.35
CA HIS A 34 18.28 1.32 10.20
C HIS A 34 18.95 0.12 9.53
N HIS A 35 20.27 0.00 9.68
CA HIS A 35 21.06 -1.07 9.04
C HIS A 35 20.67 -2.50 9.49
N GLU A 36 20.05 -2.64 10.65
CA GLU A 36 19.53 -3.93 11.14
C GLU A 36 18.10 -4.24 10.66
N PHE A 37 17.42 -3.30 9.98
CA PHE A 37 16.09 -3.57 9.44
C PHE A 37 16.20 -4.58 8.28
N LYS A 38 15.48 -5.69 8.42
CA LYS A 38 15.60 -6.82 7.49
C LYS A 38 14.76 -6.60 6.24
N TRP A 39 15.40 -6.24 5.15
CA TRP A 39 14.83 -6.26 3.83
C TRP A 39 15.12 -7.59 3.13
N ASN A 40 14.12 -8.13 2.43
CA ASN A 40 14.25 -9.36 1.64
C ASN A 40 14.03 -9.02 0.17
N MET A 41 14.82 -9.63 -0.71
CA MET A 41 14.60 -9.48 -2.16
C MET A 41 13.32 -10.22 -2.56
N SER A 42 12.45 -9.57 -3.30
CA SER A 42 11.21 -10.14 -3.82
C SER A 42 10.97 -9.73 -5.28
N LYS A 43 10.20 -10.54 -5.99
CA LYS A 43 9.69 -10.18 -7.31
C LYS A 43 8.61 -9.11 -7.16
N ILE A 44 8.54 -8.17 -8.10
CA ILE A 44 7.40 -7.26 -8.24
C ILE A 44 6.28 -8.05 -8.91
N LEU A 45 5.03 -7.87 -8.45
CA LEU A 45 3.87 -8.40 -9.14
C LEU A 45 3.73 -7.65 -10.47
N ASP A 46 3.90 -8.39 -11.56
CA ASP A 46 3.86 -7.86 -12.90
C ASP A 46 3.46 -9.00 -13.84
N ASP A 47 2.45 -8.79 -14.68
CA ASP A 47 2.00 -9.75 -15.67
C ASP A 47 2.88 -9.73 -16.94
N THR A 48 3.87 -8.83 -17.01
CA THR A 48 4.82 -8.72 -18.09
C THR A 48 5.94 -9.75 -17.99
N GLU A 49 6.67 -9.96 -19.09
CA GLU A 49 7.78 -10.91 -19.17
C GLU A 49 8.79 -10.74 -18.02
N ASP A 50 9.31 -11.84 -17.53
CA ASP A 50 10.21 -11.92 -16.39
C ASP A 50 11.54 -11.20 -16.65
N ASN A 51 11.53 -9.87 -16.70
CA ASN A 51 12.74 -9.09 -16.75
C ASN A 51 13.43 -9.12 -15.39
N TYR A 52 14.32 -10.10 -15.22
CA TYR A 52 15.04 -10.36 -13.98
C TYR A 52 15.74 -9.11 -13.40
N LEU A 53 16.19 -8.19 -14.25
CA LEU A 53 16.95 -7.01 -13.83
C LEU A 53 16.04 -5.88 -13.31
N THR A 54 14.84 -5.71 -13.86
CA THR A 54 13.96 -4.59 -13.54
C THR A 54 12.79 -4.97 -12.64
N ASN A 55 12.45 -6.26 -12.56
CA ASN A 55 11.27 -6.75 -11.84
C ASN A 55 11.60 -7.24 -10.42
N ARG A 56 12.45 -6.51 -9.70
CA ARG A 56 12.88 -6.81 -8.34
C ARG A 56 12.71 -5.61 -7.43
N GLN A 57 12.34 -5.89 -6.19
CA GLN A 57 12.24 -4.92 -5.11
C GLN A 57 12.74 -5.52 -3.80
N LEU A 58 13.06 -4.69 -2.85
CA LEU A 58 13.23 -5.12 -1.47
C LEU A 58 11.88 -5.05 -0.76
N SER A 59 11.57 -6.01 0.08
CA SER A 59 10.33 -6.05 0.83
C SER A 59 10.51 -6.52 2.26
N HIS A 60 9.60 -6.07 3.13
CA HIS A 60 9.50 -6.54 4.51
C HIS A 60 8.02 -6.80 4.83
N VAL A 61 7.71 -8.00 5.32
CA VAL A 61 6.34 -8.35 5.73
C VAL A 61 6.19 -8.08 7.22
N PHE A 62 5.38 -7.10 7.56
CA PHE A 62 5.02 -6.78 8.95
C PHE A 62 3.93 -7.70 9.48
N TYR A 63 2.95 -8.03 8.64
CA TYR A 63 1.84 -8.90 8.98
C TYR A 63 1.41 -9.73 7.77
N GLU A 64 1.31 -11.03 7.97
CA GLU A 64 0.69 -11.99 7.05
C GLU A 64 0.38 -13.29 7.80
N ARG A 65 -0.74 -13.96 7.48
CA ARG A 65 -1.12 -15.26 8.06
C ARG A 65 -1.15 -15.27 9.60
N HIS A 66 -1.71 -14.21 10.18
CA HIS A 66 -1.89 -14.03 11.62
C HIS A 66 -0.60 -13.88 12.46
N PHE A 67 0.54 -13.67 11.81
CA PHE A 67 1.78 -13.38 12.52
C PHE A 67 2.04 -11.86 12.55
N LEU A 68 2.11 -11.31 13.77
CA LEU A 68 2.45 -9.93 14.06
C LEU A 68 3.37 -9.88 15.27
N SER A 69 4.60 -9.39 15.12
CA SER A 69 5.48 -9.20 16.26
C SER A 69 5.03 -8.03 17.14
N TYR A 70 5.36 -8.06 18.44
CA TYR A 70 5.03 -6.97 19.36
C TYR A 70 5.65 -5.62 18.90
N GLN A 71 6.90 -5.63 18.46
CA GLN A 71 7.57 -4.42 17.93
C GLN A 71 6.85 -3.86 16.69
N THR A 72 6.39 -4.73 15.81
CA THR A 72 5.59 -4.35 14.65
C THR A 72 4.27 -3.72 15.06
N LEU A 73 3.58 -4.28 16.05
CA LEU A 73 2.33 -3.75 16.57
C LEU A 73 2.51 -2.31 17.08
N GLU A 74 3.52 -2.06 17.89
CA GLU A 74 3.79 -0.74 18.45
C GLU A 74 4.03 0.31 17.37
N LEU A 75 4.79 -0.03 16.33
CA LEU A 75 5.08 0.86 15.20
C LEU A 75 3.85 1.15 14.34
N LEU A 76 2.97 0.16 14.15
CA LEU A 76 1.82 0.27 13.27
C LEU A 76 0.53 0.71 13.98
N PHE A 77 0.52 0.70 15.31
CA PHE A 77 -0.66 1.06 16.10
C PHE A 77 -1.26 2.43 15.74
N PRO A 78 -0.47 3.50 15.47
CA PRO A 78 -0.99 4.78 15.03
C PRO A 78 -1.79 4.72 13.71
N PHE A 79 -1.44 3.79 12.81
CA PHE A 79 -2.24 3.54 11.62
C PHE A 79 -3.58 2.91 11.99
N PHE A 80 -3.58 1.88 12.83
CA PHE A 80 -4.81 1.18 13.24
C PHE A 80 -5.80 2.09 13.94
N GLN A 81 -5.31 3.02 14.76
CA GLN A 81 -6.16 4.03 15.39
C GLN A 81 -6.89 4.92 14.37
N LYS A 82 -6.27 5.18 13.21
CA LYS A 82 -6.84 6.07 12.18
C LYS A 82 -7.65 5.33 11.12
N ILE A 83 -7.15 4.18 10.61
CA ILE A 83 -7.84 3.42 9.57
C ILE A 83 -8.89 2.46 10.13
N GLN A 84 -8.84 2.16 11.42
CA GLN A 84 -9.80 1.34 12.17
C GLN A 84 -10.15 0.02 11.44
N PRO A 85 -9.18 -0.87 11.19
CA PRO A 85 -9.45 -2.12 10.50
C PRO A 85 -10.28 -3.06 11.37
N VAL A 86 -11.28 -3.73 10.79
CA VAL A 86 -12.01 -4.83 11.46
C VAL A 86 -11.14 -6.08 11.53
N ALA A 87 -10.38 -6.34 10.46
CA ALA A 87 -9.40 -7.42 10.41
C ALA A 87 -8.25 -7.04 9.48
N LEU A 88 -7.04 -7.47 9.84
CA LEU A 88 -5.85 -7.31 8.99
C LEU A 88 -5.74 -8.51 8.05
N ILE A 89 -5.35 -8.26 6.80
CA ILE A 89 -5.07 -9.30 5.81
C ILE A 89 -3.57 -9.37 5.58
N LYS A 90 -2.95 -8.24 5.20
CA LYS A 90 -1.52 -8.16 4.91
C LYS A 90 -1.00 -6.75 5.16
N ILE A 91 0.23 -6.65 5.69
CA ILE A 91 0.97 -5.39 5.77
C ILE A 91 2.38 -5.66 5.28
N LYS A 92 2.75 -5.00 4.19
CA LYS A 92 4.03 -5.22 3.52
C LYS A 92 4.66 -3.88 3.14
N ALA A 93 5.92 -3.68 3.54
CA ALA A 93 6.73 -2.60 3.00
C ALA A 93 7.40 -3.05 1.71
N ASN A 94 7.49 -2.13 0.75
CA ASN A 94 8.21 -2.27 -0.51
C ASN A 94 9.18 -1.11 -0.68
N LEU A 95 10.40 -1.41 -1.11
CA LEU A 95 11.44 -0.46 -1.47
C LEU A 95 11.90 -0.77 -2.89
N ASN A 96 11.66 0.17 -3.80
CA ASN A 96 12.12 0.13 -5.18
C ASN A 96 13.38 0.95 -5.33
N MET A 97 14.39 0.38 -5.96
CA MET A 97 15.61 1.09 -6.34
C MET A 97 15.33 2.08 -7.47
N PRO A 98 16.09 3.18 -7.58
CA PRO A 98 15.94 4.11 -8.68
C PRO A 98 16.36 3.45 -10.01
N THR A 99 15.78 3.97 -11.08
CA THR A 99 16.08 3.56 -12.45
C THR A 99 16.37 4.79 -13.31
N GLU A 100 16.98 4.61 -14.47
CA GLU A 100 17.29 5.71 -15.40
C GLU A 100 16.00 6.44 -15.84
N ASN A 101 14.96 5.67 -16.14
CA ASN A 101 13.63 6.16 -16.47
C ASN A 101 12.60 5.58 -15.50
N ILE A 102 11.50 6.28 -15.24
CA ILE A 102 10.40 5.73 -14.44
C ILE A 102 9.85 4.48 -15.15
N ILE A 103 9.79 3.37 -14.41
CA ILE A 103 9.19 2.13 -14.87
C ILE A 103 7.83 1.99 -14.18
N GLU A 104 6.74 1.95 -14.95
CA GLU A 104 5.43 1.49 -14.49
C GLU A 104 5.41 -0.04 -14.50
N HIS A 105 5.05 -0.67 -13.38
CA HIS A 105 4.89 -2.12 -13.31
C HIS A 105 3.50 -2.53 -13.80
N GLY A 106 3.19 -3.85 -13.80
CA GLY A 106 1.86 -4.34 -14.21
C GLY A 106 0.74 -3.90 -13.27
N PHE A 107 -0.44 -3.67 -13.83
CA PHE A 107 -1.63 -3.39 -13.04
C PHE A 107 -2.13 -4.66 -12.35
N HIS A 108 -2.39 -4.56 -11.05
CA HIS A 108 -2.81 -5.68 -10.22
C HIS A 108 -3.76 -5.25 -9.10
N ASN A 109 -4.37 -6.24 -8.47
CA ASN A 109 -5.01 -6.10 -7.17
C ASN A 109 -4.09 -6.72 -6.11
N ASP A 110 -3.96 -6.12 -4.93
CA ASP A 110 -3.10 -6.65 -3.87
C ASP A 110 -3.61 -7.98 -3.30
N ILE A 111 -4.93 -8.15 -3.27
CA ILE A 111 -5.62 -9.37 -2.84
C ILE A 111 -6.43 -9.89 -4.01
N GLU A 112 -6.03 -11.06 -4.49
CA GLU A 112 -6.71 -11.80 -5.55
C GLU A 112 -7.63 -12.86 -4.94
N ASP A 113 -8.72 -13.16 -5.64
CA ASP A 113 -9.70 -14.24 -5.53
C ASP A 113 -10.08 -14.90 -4.19
N GLY A 114 -11.40 -15.15 -4.07
CA GLY A 114 -12.03 -16.05 -3.11
C GLY A 114 -12.49 -15.44 -1.79
N VAL A 115 -12.17 -14.18 -1.52
CA VAL A 115 -12.67 -13.43 -0.37
C VAL A 115 -13.75 -12.45 -0.84
N HIS A 116 -14.79 -12.22 -0.03
CA HIS A 116 -15.77 -11.16 -0.28
C HIS A 116 -15.08 -9.80 -0.35
N LEU A 117 -14.72 -9.38 -1.56
CA LEU A 117 -13.87 -8.21 -1.84
C LEU A 117 -14.55 -6.87 -1.50
N ASP A 118 -15.85 -6.87 -1.27
CA ASP A 118 -16.66 -5.65 -1.05
C ASP A 118 -16.25 -4.82 0.17
N PHE A 119 -15.59 -5.46 1.13
CA PHE A 119 -15.16 -4.83 2.37
C PHE A 119 -13.64 -4.69 2.49
N ILE A 120 -12.89 -5.10 1.46
CA ILE A 120 -11.43 -5.02 1.50
C ILE A 120 -10.99 -3.65 0.99
N LYS A 121 -10.16 -2.99 1.80
CA LYS A 121 -9.47 -1.77 1.43
C LYS A 121 -7.98 -2.04 1.29
N THR A 122 -7.39 -1.36 0.32
CA THR A 122 -5.94 -1.20 0.18
C THR A 122 -5.58 0.22 0.60
N ALA A 123 -4.54 0.35 1.40
CA ALA A 123 -3.95 1.65 1.71
C ALA A 123 -2.46 1.63 1.41
N VAL A 124 -1.97 2.65 0.70
CA VAL A 124 -0.54 2.83 0.39
C VAL A 124 -0.03 4.05 1.14
N PHE A 125 0.94 3.83 2.03
CA PHE A 125 1.60 4.89 2.79
C PHE A 125 2.98 5.17 2.23
N TYR A 126 3.23 6.42 1.84
CA TYR A 126 4.48 6.85 1.23
C TYR A 126 5.46 7.36 2.30
N LEU A 127 6.65 6.77 2.35
CA LEU A 127 7.67 7.08 3.33
C LEU A 127 8.64 8.18 2.88
N ASN A 128 8.72 8.46 1.58
CA ASN A 128 9.55 9.54 1.07
C ASN A 128 8.92 10.21 -0.16
N THR A 129 9.21 11.50 -0.32
CA THR A 129 8.86 12.24 -1.52
C THR A 129 9.83 11.89 -2.63
N ASN A 130 9.30 11.56 -3.80
CA ASN A 130 10.03 11.28 -5.02
C ASN A 130 9.10 11.44 -6.23
N ASN A 131 9.64 11.39 -7.45
CA ASN A 131 8.87 11.51 -8.69
C ASN A 131 8.14 10.22 -9.13
N GLY A 132 8.28 9.13 -8.37
CA GLY A 132 7.45 7.94 -8.55
C GLY A 132 6.02 8.13 -8.04
N TYR A 133 5.13 7.24 -8.40
CA TYR A 133 3.70 7.36 -8.13
C TYR A 133 2.99 6.01 -8.04
N THR A 134 1.72 6.06 -7.65
CA THR A 134 0.74 4.98 -7.82
C THR A 134 -0.26 5.42 -8.88
N LYS A 135 -0.54 4.57 -9.88
CA LYS A 135 -1.46 4.84 -10.98
C LYS A 135 -2.60 3.82 -10.97
N PHE A 136 -3.80 4.29 -11.26
CA PHE A 136 -5.01 3.47 -11.31
C PHE A 136 -5.40 3.17 -12.74
N GLU A 137 -5.73 1.89 -13.04
CA GLU A 137 -6.02 1.42 -14.41
C GLU A 137 -7.31 2.05 -14.98
N HIS A 138 -8.36 2.16 -14.16
CA HIS A 138 -9.71 2.46 -14.63
C HIS A 138 -9.89 3.87 -15.23
N ASP A 139 -9.09 4.84 -14.79
CA ASP A 139 -9.20 6.25 -15.21
C ASP A 139 -7.85 6.94 -15.41
N GLY A 140 -6.75 6.23 -15.16
CA GLY A 140 -5.40 6.78 -15.26
C GLY A 140 -5.02 7.75 -14.13
N THR A 141 -5.85 7.86 -13.08
CA THR A 141 -5.54 8.71 -11.91
C THR A 141 -4.18 8.38 -11.34
N ILE A 142 -3.39 9.41 -11.04
CA ILE A 142 -2.05 9.30 -10.47
C ILE A 142 -2.03 9.90 -9.07
N VAL A 143 -1.47 9.15 -8.12
CA VAL A 143 -1.18 9.62 -6.77
C VAL A 143 0.34 9.67 -6.60
N ASN A 144 0.89 10.87 -6.54
CA ASN A 144 2.33 11.11 -6.39
C ASN A 144 2.85 10.64 -5.03
N SER A 145 4.06 10.10 -5.02
CA SER A 145 4.78 9.75 -3.79
C SER A 145 5.17 11.01 -3.03
N VAL A 146 4.42 11.32 -1.98
CA VAL A 146 4.69 12.43 -1.06
C VAL A 146 4.90 11.85 0.33
N GLN A 147 5.98 12.22 0.98
CA GLN A 147 6.28 11.80 2.35
C GLN A 147 5.09 11.99 3.28
N ASN A 148 4.80 10.98 4.13
CA ASN A 148 3.72 11.00 5.12
C ASN A 148 2.30 11.16 4.48
N ARG A 149 2.13 10.72 3.23
CA ARG A 149 0.84 10.62 2.55
C ARG A 149 0.31 9.20 2.66
N LEU A 150 -1.00 9.07 2.93
CA LEU A 150 -1.73 7.81 2.83
C LEU A 150 -2.79 7.95 1.74
N VAL A 151 -2.86 7.00 0.81
CA VAL A 151 -4.00 6.82 -0.08
C VAL A 151 -4.74 5.55 0.30
N VAL A 152 -6.06 5.64 0.45
CA VAL A 152 -6.95 4.51 0.77
C VAL A 152 -7.94 4.34 -0.35
N PHE A 153 -8.11 3.11 -0.84
CA PHE A 153 -9.01 2.80 -1.95
C PHE A 153 -9.58 1.37 -1.85
N ASP A 154 -10.59 1.11 -2.64
CA ASP A 154 -11.19 -0.22 -2.75
C ASP A 154 -10.19 -1.20 -3.39
N ASN A 155 -9.99 -2.39 -2.80
CA ASN A 155 -9.06 -3.39 -3.32
C ASN A 155 -9.35 -3.82 -4.76
N ARG A 156 -10.59 -3.65 -5.25
CA ARG A 156 -10.96 -3.94 -6.64
C ARG A 156 -10.45 -2.90 -7.64
N MET A 157 -9.88 -1.80 -7.20
CA MET A 157 -9.23 -0.83 -8.07
C MET A 157 -7.84 -1.32 -8.43
N LYS A 158 -7.70 -1.88 -9.65
CA LYS A 158 -6.39 -2.24 -10.18
C LYS A 158 -5.49 -1.03 -10.23
N HIS A 159 -4.29 -1.20 -9.72
CA HIS A 159 -3.30 -0.15 -9.62
C HIS A 159 -1.90 -0.69 -9.87
N THR A 160 -0.98 0.21 -10.16
CA THR A 160 0.44 -0.09 -10.27
C THR A 160 1.27 0.91 -9.49
N GLY A 161 2.40 0.45 -8.97
CA GLY A 161 3.47 1.30 -8.45
C GLY A 161 4.54 1.52 -9.52
N THR A 162 5.42 2.49 -9.28
CA THR A 162 6.54 2.80 -10.16
C THR A 162 7.86 2.78 -9.43
N THR A 163 8.96 2.81 -10.18
CA THR A 163 10.26 3.25 -9.68
C THR A 163 10.30 4.78 -9.53
N CYS A 164 11.44 5.32 -9.13
CA CYS A 164 11.73 6.77 -9.15
C CYS A 164 13.08 7.01 -9.84
N THR A 165 13.38 8.27 -10.20
CA THR A 165 14.65 8.65 -10.85
C THR A 165 15.39 9.75 -10.10
N ASP A 166 14.76 10.39 -9.11
CA ASP A 166 15.21 11.61 -8.42
C ASP A 166 15.62 11.38 -6.96
N GLN A 167 15.43 10.16 -6.44
CA GLN A 167 15.76 9.80 -5.06
C GLN A 167 16.46 8.44 -5.01
N PRO A 168 17.23 8.14 -3.94
CA PRO A 168 17.93 6.86 -3.82
C PRO A 168 17.02 5.63 -3.78
N PHE A 169 15.76 5.82 -3.45
CA PHE A 169 14.73 4.77 -3.41
C PHE A 169 13.33 5.37 -3.38
N ARG A 170 12.35 4.56 -3.73
CA ARG A 170 10.93 4.79 -3.44
C ARG A 170 10.47 3.75 -2.42
N MET A 171 9.96 4.20 -1.27
CA MET A 171 9.57 3.31 -0.18
C MET A 171 8.12 3.56 0.24
N VAL A 172 7.34 2.48 0.32
CA VAL A 172 5.93 2.50 0.71
C VAL A 172 5.61 1.37 1.68
N ILE A 173 4.52 1.52 2.45
CA ILE A 173 3.89 0.41 3.19
C ILE A 173 2.48 0.22 2.64
N ASN A 174 2.18 -0.99 2.21
CA ASN A 174 0.85 -1.40 1.77
C ASN A 174 0.12 -2.08 2.94
N PHE A 175 -1.11 -1.64 3.20
CA PHE A 175 -2.03 -2.22 4.17
C PHE A 175 -3.22 -2.79 3.42
N ASN A 176 -3.49 -4.08 3.58
CA ASN A 176 -4.70 -4.72 3.11
C ASN A 176 -5.52 -5.18 4.31
N TYR A 177 -6.75 -4.70 4.40
CA TYR A 177 -7.57 -4.90 5.59
C TYR A 177 -9.06 -4.90 5.26
N VAL A 178 -9.83 -5.55 6.14
CA VAL A 178 -11.30 -5.50 6.11
C VAL A 178 -11.77 -4.23 6.78
N HIS A 179 -12.64 -3.48 6.12
CA HIS A 179 -13.27 -2.27 6.62
C HIS A 179 -14.80 -2.41 6.54
N ASP A 180 -15.49 -2.36 7.66
CA ASP A 180 -16.95 -2.33 7.68
C ASP A 180 -17.44 -0.90 7.96
N PRO A 181 -18.07 -0.22 7.00
CA PRO A 181 -18.57 1.14 7.19
C PRO A 181 -19.68 1.24 8.23
N LYS A 182 -20.27 0.11 8.67
CA LYS A 182 -21.31 0.08 9.70
C LYS A 182 -20.73 0.05 11.12
N CYS A 183 -19.50 -0.42 11.30
CA CYS A 183 -18.84 -0.51 12.60
C CYS A 183 -18.44 0.87 13.19
N HIS A 184 -18.48 1.94 12.39
CA HIS A 184 -18.03 3.28 12.78
C HIS A 184 -19.18 4.29 12.98
N LYS A 185 -20.42 3.81 13.07
CA LYS A 185 -21.59 4.64 13.41
C LYS A 185 -21.95 4.43 14.89
N GLY A 186 -21.03 4.81 15.76
CA GLY A 186 -21.22 4.89 17.20
C GLY A 186 -20.81 6.25 17.72
#